data_88ff3a3aab275d118e7b98a4ab9a07dc
#
_entry.id   88ff3a3aab275d118e7b98a4ab9a07dc
#
_cell.length_a   1.000
_cell.length_b   1.000
_cell.length_c   1.000
_cell.angle_alpha   90.00
_cell.angle_beta   90.00
_cell.angle_gamma   90.00
#
_symmetry.space_group_name_H-M   'P 1'
#
loop_
_entity.id
_entity.type
_entity.pdbx_description
1 polymer ?
#
loop_
_entity_poly.entity_id
_entity_poly.type
_entity_poly.pdbx_seq_one_letter_code
_entity_poly.pdbx_strand_id
1 'polypeptide(L)'
;MSAEQNPTTEMQAFAKLVDQFFDEKMSDLTQGMSPIAITLAFSDWLMHLASSPGEQLLRAQQAWTFFQAALQNSVQHATSDHDSADTETDPRFKDPAWSQWPYRVLKDNFKTTEKWWHEGSQLDGVSTHHQQLVNFFGQHALYSLSPSNWLLTNPEVMRQGVDSMGMSWLKGLQNYWQDQREAFAHKSHAIPIGENPLPFEPGRDVAVTPGKVVFRNELIELIQYQAQTAQVHKEPLLIVPSCIMKYYILDLSPQNSMVRYLVEQGFTVFIISWRNPDASLRHLGLDDYLLEGVMEALAQVHMQTKAKRVHSMGYCLGGTLLAIAASALSRPQRVKEAQHIAPLLGAADVLLDQLFQ
;
A
#
# COMPACT_ATOMS: atom_id res chain seq x y z
N MET A 1 -39.29 32.13 23.98
CA MET A 1 -37.93 32.71 24.03
C MET A 1 -37.11 32.00 22.98
N SER A 2 -37.05 32.60 21.78
CA SER A 2 -36.20 32.11 20.68
C SER A 2 -34.73 32.44 21.05
N ALA A 3 -33.87 31.43 21.07
CA ALA A 3 -32.44 31.65 21.23
C ALA A 3 -31.95 32.38 19.97
N GLU A 4 -31.59 33.67 20.11
CA GLU A 4 -30.85 34.39 19.07
C GLU A 4 -29.55 33.66 18.80
N GLN A 5 -29.45 32.99 17.67
CA GLN A 5 -28.22 32.45 17.19
C GLN A 5 -27.26 33.59 16.90
N ASN A 6 -26.14 33.59 17.63
CA ASN A 6 -25.14 34.67 17.55
C ASN A 6 -24.46 34.58 16.15
N PRO A 7 -24.59 35.62 15.29
CA PRO A 7 -24.07 35.59 13.90
C PRO A 7 -22.55 35.38 13.81
N THR A 8 -21.81 35.65 14.88
CA THR A 8 -20.39 35.34 14.99
C THR A 8 -20.13 33.84 15.03
N THR A 9 -21.03 33.02 15.60
CA THR A 9 -20.89 31.57 15.67
C THR A 9 -21.12 30.91 14.31
N GLU A 10 -22.08 31.43 13.53
CA GLU A 10 -22.33 30.92 12.16
C GLU A 10 -21.18 31.26 11.21
N MET A 11 -20.62 32.44 11.29
CA MET A 11 -19.46 32.84 10.48
C MET A 11 -18.23 32.02 10.84
N GLN A 12 -17.99 31.71 12.13
CA GLN A 12 -16.91 30.83 12.56
C GLN A 12 -17.10 29.39 12.09
N ALA A 13 -18.32 28.87 12.12
CA ALA A 13 -18.62 27.54 11.60
C ALA A 13 -18.40 27.47 10.07
N PHE A 14 -18.84 28.51 9.34
CA PHE A 14 -18.60 28.59 7.89
C PHE A 14 -17.11 28.70 7.56
N ALA A 15 -16.36 29.57 8.25
CA ALA A 15 -14.90 29.66 8.05
C ALA A 15 -14.20 28.33 8.28
N LYS A 16 -14.57 27.62 9.34
CA LYS A 16 -14.01 26.29 9.62
C LYS A 16 -14.32 25.26 8.52
N LEU A 17 -15.52 25.28 7.95
CA LEU A 17 -15.89 24.42 6.83
C LEU A 17 -15.07 24.74 5.58
N VAL A 18 -14.84 26.02 5.29
CA VAL A 18 -14.00 26.45 4.18
C VAL A 18 -12.56 25.97 4.39
N ASP A 19 -11.98 26.18 5.58
CA ASP A 19 -10.63 25.74 5.90
C ASP A 19 -10.52 24.20 5.77
N GLN A 20 -11.47 23.44 6.31
CA GLN A 20 -11.48 21.97 6.18
C GLN A 20 -11.53 21.51 4.73
N PHE A 21 -12.32 22.18 3.89
CA PHE A 21 -12.39 21.86 2.46
C PHE A 21 -11.05 22.10 1.75
N PHE A 22 -10.38 23.23 2.05
CA PHE A 22 -9.07 23.52 1.48
C PHE A 22 -8.00 22.57 2.00
N ASP A 23 -8.01 22.27 3.30
CA ASP A 23 -7.07 21.33 3.92
C ASP A 23 -7.22 19.92 3.32
N GLU A 24 -8.45 19.44 3.10
CA GLU A 24 -8.71 18.15 2.43
C GLU A 24 -8.13 18.14 1.02
N LYS A 25 -8.39 19.20 0.24
CA LYS A 25 -7.88 19.30 -1.13
C LYS A 25 -6.36 19.40 -1.19
N MET A 26 -5.77 20.15 -0.28
CA MET A 26 -4.32 20.27 -0.18
C MET A 26 -3.69 18.94 0.28
N SER A 27 -4.33 18.24 1.21
CA SER A 27 -3.88 16.92 1.66
C SER A 27 -3.89 15.89 0.52
N ASP A 28 -4.94 15.89 -0.31
CA ASP A 28 -5.01 15.03 -1.51
C ASP A 28 -3.85 15.34 -2.48
N LEU A 29 -3.56 16.63 -2.72
CA LEU A 29 -2.50 17.06 -3.63
C LEU A 29 -1.09 16.77 -3.09
N THR A 30 -0.91 16.87 -1.77
CA THR A 30 0.39 16.69 -1.10
C THR A 30 0.57 15.32 -0.49
N GLN A 31 -0.34 14.37 -0.76
CA GLN A 31 -0.33 13.01 -0.23
C GLN A 31 -0.25 12.96 1.31
N GLY A 32 -0.98 13.86 1.96
CA GLY A 32 -1.03 13.97 3.42
C GLY A 32 0.16 14.71 4.05
N MET A 33 1.10 15.20 3.26
CA MET A 33 2.21 16.00 3.78
C MET A 33 1.82 17.47 3.91
N SER A 34 2.41 18.16 4.89
CA SER A 34 2.16 19.59 5.07
C SER A 34 2.63 20.39 3.84
N PRO A 35 1.75 21.18 3.20
CA PRO A 35 2.13 22.06 2.09
C PRO A 35 3.24 23.05 2.48
N ILE A 36 3.25 23.46 3.75
CA ILE A 36 4.28 24.37 4.30
C ILE A 36 5.64 23.67 4.31
N ALA A 37 5.71 22.41 4.73
CA ALA A 37 6.96 21.64 4.75
C ALA A 37 7.53 21.48 3.34
N ILE A 38 6.68 21.19 2.35
CA ILE A 38 7.08 21.09 0.94
C ILE A 38 7.60 22.43 0.43
N THR A 39 6.87 23.51 0.69
CA THR A 39 7.27 24.86 0.28
C THR A 39 8.60 25.29 0.91
N LEU A 40 8.81 24.98 2.18
CA LEU A 40 10.07 25.25 2.87
C LEU A 40 11.22 24.48 2.25
N ALA A 41 11.04 23.19 1.93
CA ALA A 41 12.05 22.36 1.31
C ALA A 41 12.47 22.91 -0.08
N PHE A 42 11.49 23.23 -0.93
CA PHE A 42 11.76 23.82 -2.24
C PHE A 42 12.37 25.22 -2.14
N SER A 43 11.94 26.04 -1.17
CA SER A 43 12.51 27.38 -0.94
C SER A 43 13.96 27.30 -0.48
N ASP A 44 14.28 26.39 0.45
CA ASP A 44 15.63 26.14 0.93
C ASP A 44 16.57 25.72 -0.22
N TRP A 45 16.14 24.74 -1.01
CA TRP A 45 16.86 24.27 -2.19
C TRP A 45 17.08 25.40 -3.21
N LEU A 46 16.04 26.18 -3.52
CA LEU A 46 16.11 27.28 -4.50
C LEU A 46 17.04 28.42 -4.03
N MET A 47 16.99 28.76 -2.75
CA MET A 47 17.85 29.79 -2.18
C MET A 47 19.31 29.39 -2.17
N HIS A 48 19.63 28.14 -1.84
CA HIS A 48 20.98 27.61 -1.92
C HIS A 48 21.48 27.59 -3.36
N LEU A 49 20.66 27.14 -4.31
CA LEU A 49 21.00 27.19 -5.73
C LEU A 49 21.23 28.63 -6.19
N ALA A 50 20.36 29.57 -5.83
CA ALA A 50 20.48 30.98 -6.22
C ALA A 50 21.72 31.67 -5.64
N SER A 51 22.17 31.27 -4.44
CA SER A 51 23.35 31.82 -3.77
C SER A 51 24.65 31.14 -4.15
N SER A 52 24.64 30.09 -4.99
CA SER A 52 25.79 29.27 -5.36
C SER A 52 26.08 29.35 -6.86
N PRO A 53 26.82 30.39 -7.36
CA PRO A 53 27.10 30.57 -8.79
C PRO A 53 27.85 29.39 -9.42
N GLY A 54 28.73 28.73 -8.67
CA GLY A 54 29.44 27.53 -9.12
C GLY A 54 28.49 26.37 -9.41
N GLU A 55 27.55 26.14 -8.53
CA GLU A 55 26.47 25.10 -8.70
C GLU A 55 25.60 25.45 -9.89
N GLN A 56 25.21 26.72 -10.05
CA GLN A 56 24.42 27.14 -11.22
C GLN A 56 25.14 26.83 -12.54
N LEU A 57 26.44 27.12 -12.60
CA LEU A 57 27.27 26.84 -13.78
C LEU A 57 27.34 25.32 -14.03
N LEU A 58 27.56 24.53 -12.98
CA LEU A 58 27.63 23.08 -13.06
C LEU A 58 26.30 22.49 -13.56
N ARG A 59 25.16 22.95 -13.00
CA ARG A 59 23.80 22.51 -13.41
C ARG A 59 23.49 22.94 -14.85
N ALA A 60 23.89 24.14 -15.26
CA ALA A 60 23.75 24.59 -16.64
C ALA A 60 24.56 23.71 -17.60
N GLN A 61 25.81 23.37 -17.24
CA GLN A 61 26.63 22.45 -18.03
C GLN A 61 25.99 21.04 -18.09
N GLN A 62 25.54 20.50 -16.98
CA GLN A 62 24.83 19.24 -16.97
C GLN A 62 23.59 19.27 -17.87
N ALA A 63 22.73 20.28 -17.71
CA ALA A 63 21.55 20.46 -18.57
C ALA A 63 21.92 20.52 -20.06
N TRP A 64 23.00 21.18 -20.41
CA TRP A 64 23.50 21.24 -21.79
C TRP A 64 23.99 19.88 -22.30
N THR A 65 24.74 19.11 -21.48
CA THR A 65 25.15 17.75 -21.86
C THR A 65 23.99 16.80 -22.03
N PHE A 66 22.98 16.88 -21.17
CA PHE A 66 21.74 16.11 -21.30
C PHE A 66 20.96 16.50 -22.56
N PHE A 67 20.85 17.79 -22.87
CA PHE A 67 20.21 18.25 -24.09
C PHE A 67 20.93 17.74 -25.35
N GLN A 68 22.26 17.79 -25.38
CA GLN A 68 23.05 17.22 -26.48
C GLN A 68 22.84 15.71 -26.61
N ALA A 69 22.85 14.97 -25.50
CA ALA A 69 22.58 13.53 -25.51
C ALA A 69 21.17 13.23 -26.04
N ALA A 70 20.17 13.98 -25.64
CA ALA A 70 18.80 13.84 -26.13
C ALA A 70 18.68 14.08 -27.66
N LEU A 71 19.38 15.11 -28.17
CA LEU A 71 19.45 15.36 -29.61
C LEU A 71 20.16 14.23 -30.36
N GLN A 72 21.30 13.77 -29.84
CA GLN A 72 22.08 12.68 -30.45
C GLN A 72 21.25 11.38 -30.48
N ASN A 73 20.61 11.02 -29.38
CA ASN A 73 19.70 9.88 -29.31
C ASN A 73 18.59 9.99 -30.35
N SER A 74 17.98 11.18 -30.48
CA SER A 74 16.90 11.41 -31.45
C SER A 74 17.37 11.20 -32.89
N VAL A 75 18.58 11.60 -33.25
CA VAL A 75 19.16 11.47 -34.59
C VAL A 75 19.65 10.04 -34.85
N GLN A 76 20.39 9.45 -33.92
CA GLN A 76 20.95 8.11 -34.05
C GLN A 76 19.88 7.04 -34.16
N HIS A 77 18.81 7.15 -33.36
CA HIS A 77 17.71 6.19 -33.39
C HIS A 77 16.80 6.33 -34.61
N ALA A 78 16.80 7.47 -35.28
CA ALA A 78 16.13 7.63 -36.55
C ALA A 78 16.89 6.93 -37.73
N THR A 79 18.17 6.63 -37.54
CA THR A 79 19.06 6.12 -38.61
C THR A 79 19.59 4.71 -38.39
N SER A 80 19.48 4.13 -37.21
CA SER A 80 20.02 2.81 -36.89
C SER A 80 18.98 1.88 -36.32
N ASP A 81 18.71 0.84 -37.08
CA ASP A 81 17.88 -0.32 -36.70
C ASP A 81 18.72 -1.33 -35.88
N HIS A 82 19.36 -0.86 -34.83
CA HIS A 82 20.15 -1.74 -33.97
C HIS A 82 19.31 -2.23 -32.80
N ASP A 83 18.87 -3.47 -32.89
CA ASP A 83 18.41 -4.33 -31.80
C ASP A 83 19.54 -4.55 -30.76
N SER A 84 19.88 -3.51 -30.00
CA SER A 84 20.53 -3.78 -28.74
C SER A 84 19.46 -4.27 -27.79
N ALA A 85 19.46 -5.57 -27.52
CA ALA A 85 18.68 -6.20 -26.47
C ALA A 85 19.15 -5.62 -25.12
N ASP A 86 18.76 -4.40 -24.86
CA ASP A 86 18.94 -3.74 -23.59
C ASP A 86 17.97 -4.45 -22.62
N THR A 87 18.51 -5.09 -21.62
CA THR A 87 17.71 -5.77 -20.58
C THR A 87 17.03 -4.68 -19.77
N GLU A 88 15.90 -4.18 -20.29
CA GLU A 88 15.13 -3.14 -19.63
C GLU A 88 14.59 -3.64 -18.29
N THR A 89 15.05 -3.06 -17.22
CA THR A 89 14.68 -3.41 -15.84
C THR A 89 13.50 -2.59 -15.34
N ASP A 90 13.21 -1.44 -15.96
CA ASP A 90 12.10 -0.58 -15.59
C ASP A 90 10.76 -1.20 -16.05
N PRO A 91 9.86 -1.54 -15.11
CA PRO A 91 8.58 -2.17 -15.44
C PRO A 91 7.70 -1.33 -16.37
N ARG A 92 7.87 -0.01 -16.42
CA ARG A 92 7.11 0.90 -17.29
C ARG A 92 7.42 0.72 -18.77
N PHE A 93 8.60 0.20 -19.11
CA PHE A 93 9.15 0.13 -20.47
C PHE A 93 9.51 -1.31 -20.90
N LYS A 94 8.89 -2.33 -20.27
CA LYS A 94 9.17 -3.74 -20.56
C LYS A 94 8.69 -4.23 -21.92
N ASP A 95 7.64 -3.61 -22.50
CA ASP A 95 7.13 -4.03 -23.81
C ASP A 95 8.21 -3.81 -24.88
N PRO A 96 8.49 -4.79 -25.77
CA PRO A 96 9.51 -4.66 -26.81
C PRO A 96 9.31 -3.47 -27.75
N ALA A 97 8.09 -2.98 -27.90
CA ALA A 97 7.81 -1.80 -28.73
C ALA A 97 8.48 -0.52 -28.22
N TRP A 98 8.85 -0.46 -26.93
CA TRP A 98 9.66 0.65 -26.40
C TRP A 98 11.09 0.70 -26.94
N SER A 99 11.56 -0.35 -27.60
CA SER A 99 12.85 -0.36 -28.31
C SER A 99 12.76 0.17 -29.73
N GLN A 100 11.56 0.43 -30.26
CA GLN A 100 11.31 0.89 -31.62
C GLN A 100 11.19 2.41 -31.69
N TRP A 101 11.54 3.00 -32.81
CA TRP A 101 11.29 4.40 -33.11
C TRP A 101 9.77 4.64 -33.27
N PRO A 102 9.16 5.71 -32.77
CA PRO A 102 9.75 6.84 -32.01
C PRO A 102 9.80 6.61 -30.48
N TYR A 103 9.26 5.51 -29.98
CA TYR A 103 9.06 5.24 -28.55
C TYR A 103 10.38 5.11 -27.79
N ARG A 104 11.41 4.57 -28.42
CA ARG A 104 12.77 4.49 -27.85
C ARG A 104 13.29 5.88 -27.49
N VAL A 105 13.13 6.85 -28.40
CA VAL A 105 13.55 8.24 -28.16
C VAL A 105 12.80 8.84 -26.96
N LEU A 106 11.51 8.60 -26.87
CA LEU A 106 10.69 9.09 -25.74
C LEU A 106 11.14 8.48 -24.41
N LYS A 107 11.36 7.17 -24.38
CA LYS A 107 11.86 6.44 -23.21
C LYS A 107 13.24 6.98 -22.76
N ASP A 108 14.20 7.03 -23.67
CA ASP A 108 15.60 7.38 -23.37
C ASP A 108 15.70 8.84 -22.90
N ASN A 109 14.96 9.75 -23.52
CA ASN A 109 14.89 11.15 -23.10
C ASN A 109 14.23 11.30 -21.73
N PHE A 110 13.17 10.53 -21.47
CA PHE A 110 12.50 10.53 -20.16
C PHE A 110 13.45 10.03 -19.05
N LYS A 111 14.10 8.87 -19.24
CA LYS A 111 15.09 8.32 -18.28
C LYS A 111 16.25 9.29 -18.04
N THR A 112 16.70 9.97 -19.09
CA THR A 112 17.74 11.01 -19.00
C THR A 112 17.26 12.18 -18.14
N THR A 113 15.99 12.59 -18.30
CA THR A 113 15.40 13.68 -17.50
C THR A 113 15.24 13.26 -16.03
N GLU A 114 14.83 12.03 -15.74
CA GLU A 114 14.77 11.49 -14.37
C GLU A 114 16.14 11.53 -13.70
N LYS A 115 17.19 11.08 -14.40
CA LYS A 115 18.55 11.11 -13.91
C LYS A 115 19.02 12.53 -13.63
N TRP A 116 18.78 13.44 -14.58
CA TRP A 116 19.12 14.85 -14.40
C TRP A 116 18.45 15.47 -13.18
N TRP A 117 17.16 15.20 -12.97
CA TRP A 117 16.43 15.68 -11.79
C TRP A 117 17.01 15.10 -10.51
N HIS A 118 17.27 13.80 -10.48
CA HIS A 118 17.84 13.15 -9.31
C HIS A 118 19.20 13.78 -8.92
N GLU A 119 20.08 13.99 -9.87
CA GLU A 119 21.36 14.68 -9.65
C GLU A 119 21.17 16.16 -9.28
N GLY A 120 20.21 16.83 -9.94
CA GLY A 120 19.88 18.24 -9.71
C GLY A 120 19.26 18.55 -8.35
N SER A 121 18.57 17.61 -7.76
CA SER A 121 17.98 17.75 -6.42
C SER A 121 19.00 17.66 -5.29
N GLN A 122 20.18 17.08 -5.55
CA GLN A 122 21.31 16.98 -4.61
C GLN A 122 22.11 18.29 -4.65
N LEU A 123 22.03 19.12 -3.61
CA LEU A 123 22.71 20.42 -3.56
C LEU A 123 23.39 20.58 -2.19
N ASP A 124 24.69 20.93 -2.22
CA ASP A 124 25.42 21.16 -0.99
C ASP A 124 24.87 22.37 -0.22
N GLY A 125 24.83 22.23 1.10
CA GLY A 125 24.25 23.23 2.01
C GLY A 125 22.78 23.07 2.33
N VAL A 126 22.00 22.38 1.49
CA VAL A 126 20.61 22.03 1.76
C VAL A 126 20.55 20.87 2.76
N SER A 127 19.62 20.93 3.72
CA SER A 127 19.46 19.81 4.66
C SER A 127 19.08 18.53 3.94
N THR A 128 19.60 17.38 4.42
CA THR A 128 19.29 16.06 3.82
C THR A 128 17.78 15.80 3.72
N HIS A 129 17.02 16.23 4.73
CA HIS A 129 15.56 16.10 4.73
C HIS A 129 14.91 16.90 3.59
N HIS A 130 15.32 18.16 3.38
CA HIS A 130 14.79 18.97 2.30
C HIS A 130 15.21 18.43 0.92
N GLN A 131 16.44 17.95 0.76
CA GLN A 131 16.87 17.29 -0.48
C GLN A 131 15.99 16.09 -0.81
N GLN A 132 15.67 15.24 0.19
CA GLN A 132 14.79 14.09 0.02
C GLN A 132 13.38 14.51 -0.40
N LEU A 133 12.81 15.56 0.23
CA LEU A 133 11.49 16.08 -0.14
C LEU A 133 11.49 16.63 -1.58
N VAL A 134 12.46 17.46 -1.94
CA VAL A 134 12.58 18.03 -3.30
C VAL A 134 12.72 16.92 -4.33
N ASN A 135 13.60 15.93 -4.08
CA ASN A 135 13.78 14.80 -4.97
C ASN A 135 12.50 13.99 -5.10
N PHE A 136 11.86 13.65 -4.00
CA PHE A 136 10.62 12.86 -3.97
C PHE A 136 9.50 13.52 -4.77
N PHE A 137 9.15 14.77 -4.47
CA PHE A 137 8.06 15.45 -5.17
C PHE A 137 8.38 15.73 -6.63
N GLY A 138 9.61 16.08 -6.95
CA GLY A 138 10.02 16.27 -8.33
C GLY A 138 10.00 14.96 -9.14
N GLN A 139 10.46 13.85 -8.57
CA GLN A 139 10.32 12.54 -9.20
C GLN A 139 8.86 12.15 -9.41
N HIS A 140 7.97 12.38 -8.45
CA HIS A 140 6.54 12.09 -8.62
C HIS A 140 5.90 12.92 -9.72
N ALA A 141 6.27 14.21 -9.83
CA ALA A 141 5.85 15.06 -10.93
C ALA A 141 6.34 14.50 -12.28
N LEU A 142 7.61 14.07 -12.37
CA LEU A 142 8.15 13.44 -13.57
C LEU A 142 7.45 12.12 -13.88
N TYR A 143 7.17 11.27 -12.89
CA TYR A 143 6.45 10.01 -13.11
C TYR A 143 5.06 10.25 -13.72
N SER A 144 4.37 11.30 -13.30
CA SER A 144 3.09 11.69 -13.90
C SER A 144 3.23 12.07 -15.37
N LEU A 145 4.39 12.60 -15.77
CA LEU A 145 4.72 12.97 -17.14
C LEU A 145 5.36 11.83 -17.94
N SER A 146 5.52 10.63 -17.36
CA SER A 146 6.10 9.49 -18.06
C SER A 146 5.36 9.21 -19.38
N PRO A 147 6.08 8.97 -20.49
CA PRO A 147 5.45 8.64 -21.77
C PRO A 147 4.61 7.36 -21.71
N SER A 148 4.84 6.49 -20.73
CA SER A 148 4.03 5.29 -20.49
C SER A 148 2.60 5.59 -20.01
N ASN A 149 2.34 6.78 -19.48
CA ASN A 149 1.03 7.16 -18.93
C ASN A 149 0.09 7.79 -19.96
N TRP A 150 0.58 8.09 -21.16
CA TRP A 150 -0.19 8.86 -22.14
C TRP A 150 -0.58 8.01 -23.33
N LEU A 151 -1.84 8.15 -23.76
CA LEU A 151 -2.42 7.39 -24.85
C LEU A 151 -1.55 7.39 -26.13
N LEU A 152 -1.07 8.56 -26.56
CA LEU A 152 -0.34 8.73 -27.82
C LEU A 152 1.15 8.36 -27.74
N THR A 153 1.70 8.26 -26.55
CA THR A 153 3.13 7.97 -26.34
C THR A 153 3.41 6.58 -25.81
N ASN A 154 2.36 5.84 -25.41
CA ASN A 154 2.50 4.45 -24.97
C ASN A 154 2.25 3.49 -26.15
N PRO A 155 3.29 2.76 -26.62
CA PRO A 155 3.18 1.87 -27.77
C PRO A 155 2.20 0.69 -27.56
N GLU A 156 2.10 0.19 -26.34
CA GLU A 156 1.21 -0.91 -26.01
C GLU A 156 -0.26 -0.49 -26.11
N VAL A 157 -0.58 0.68 -25.54
CA VAL A 157 -1.93 1.26 -25.60
C VAL A 157 -2.30 1.63 -27.02
N MET A 158 -1.35 2.17 -27.79
CA MET A 158 -1.56 2.47 -29.21
C MET A 158 -1.83 1.21 -30.03
N ARG A 159 -1.03 0.15 -29.84
CA ARG A 159 -1.23 -1.14 -30.50
C ARG A 159 -2.59 -1.74 -30.18
N GLN A 160 -2.96 -1.83 -28.90
CA GLN A 160 -4.28 -2.32 -28.49
C GLN A 160 -5.43 -1.49 -29.06
N GLY A 161 -5.24 -0.17 -29.16
CA GLY A 161 -6.22 0.71 -29.79
C GLY A 161 -6.43 0.41 -31.26
N VAL A 162 -5.36 0.24 -32.02
CA VAL A 162 -5.40 -0.12 -33.45
C VAL A 162 -6.00 -1.51 -33.63
N ASP A 163 -5.54 -2.51 -32.89
CA ASP A 163 -6.01 -3.91 -32.96
C ASP A 163 -7.51 -4.04 -32.67
N SER A 164 -8.00 -3.21 -31.74
CA SER A 164 -9.42 -3.17 -31.35
C SER A 164 -10.27 -2.20 -32.20
N MET A 165 -9.72 -1.60 -33.24
CA MET A 165 -10.36 -0.55 -34.03
C MET A 165 -10.90 0.61 -33.18
N GLY A 166 -10.14 1.01 -32.14
CA GLY A 166 -10.48 2.09 -31.23
C GLY A 166 -11.40 1.71 -30.05
N MET A 167 -11.90 0.48 -30.02
CA MET A 167 -12.85 0.05 -28.96
C MET A 167 -12.23 0.05 -27.57
N SER A 168 -10.93 -0.27 -27.44
CA SER A 168 -10.23 -0.21 -26.14
C SER A 168 -10.17 1.22 -25.59
N TRP A 169 -9.97 2.22 -26.43
CA TRP A 169 -9.94 3.63 -26.02
C TRP A 169 -11.33 4.12 -25.59
N LEU A 170 -12.38 3.74 -26.33
CA LEU A 170 -13.76 4.07 -25.95
C LEU A 170 -14.14 3.44 -24.61
N LYS A 171 -13.78 2.18 -24.39
CA LYS A 171 -14.00 1.51 -23.12
C LYS A 171 -13.22 2.16 -21.97
N GLY A 172 -11.97 2.54 -22.22
CA GLY A 172 -11.15 3.28 -21.25
C GLY A 172 -11.79 4.61 -20.87
N LEU A 173 -12.28 5.37 -21.83
CA LEU A 173 -12.99 6.62 -21.59
C LEU A 173 -14.29 6.39 -20.81
N GLN A 174 -15.04 5.36 -21.14
CA GLN A 174 -16.27 4.98 -20.42
C GLN A 174 -15.96 4.63 -18.95
N ASN A 175 -14.93 3.82 -18.69
CA ASN A 175 -14.48 3.48 -17.35
C ASN A 175 -14.08 4.74 -16.57
N TYR A 176 -13.28 5.63 -17.18
CA TYR A 176 -12.89 6.89 -16.55
C TYR A 176 -14.11 7.74 -16.11
N TRP A 177 -15.11 7.87 -17.00
CA TRP A 177 -16.32 8.62 -16.64
C TRP A 177 -17.14 7.93 -15.55
N GLN A 178 -17.17 6.60 -15.56
CA GLN A 178 -17.83 5.83 -14.51
C GLN A 178 -17.15 6.05 -13.16
N ASP A 179 -15.82 5.93 -13.11
CA ASP A 179 -15.02 6.17 -11.89
C ASP A 179 -15.22 7.59 -11.35
N GLN A 180 -15.25 8.59 -12.27
CA GLN A 180 -15.53 9.98 -11.85
C GLN A 180 -16.93 10.13 -11.26
N ARG A 181 -17.95 9.52 -11.85
CA ARG A 181 -19.33 9.57 -11.31
C ARG A 181 -19.42 8.91 -9.94
N GLU A 182 -18.78 7.75 -9.78
CA GLU A 182 -18.73 7.06 -8.50
C GLU A 182 -17.99 7.87 -7.44
N ALA A 183 -16.84 8.46 -7.77
CA ALA A 183 -16.10 9.34 -6.88
C ALA A 183 -16.92 10.57 -6.44
N PHE A 184 -17.68 11.18 -7.36
CA PHE A 184 -18.60 12.28 -7.01
C PHE A 184 -19.79 11.82 -6.16
N ALA A 185 -20.36 10.65 -6.44
CA ALA A 185 -21.44 10.08 -5.66
C ALA A 185 -21.00 9.75 -4.22
N HIS A 186 -19.80 9.20 -4.04
CA HIS A 186 -19.21 8.94 -2.73
C HIS A 186 -18.91 10.23 -1.93
N LYS A 187 -18.52 11.31 -2.59
CA LYS A 187 -18.30 12.61 -1.94
C LYS A 187 -19.60 13.33 -1.55
N SER A 188 -20.69 13.12 -2.29
CA SER A 188 -21.97 13.78 -2.06
C SER A 188 -22.82 13.12 -0.98
N HIS A 189 -22.59 11.85 -0.71
CA HIS A 189 -23.29 11.09 0.32
C HIS A 189 -22.20 10.39 1.12
N ALA A 190 -22.07 10.75 2.40
CA ALA A 190 -21.38 9.91 3.37
C ALA A 190 -22.19 8.61 3.49
N ILE A 191 -22.01 7.69 2.54
CA ILE A 191 -22.65 6.37 2.58
C ILE A 191 -22.01 5.67 3.78
N PRO A 192 -22.82 5.20 4.75
CA PRO A 192 -22.30 4.43 5.85
C PRO A 192 -21.47 3.26 5.31
N ILE A 193 -20.30 3.06 5.89
CA ILE A 193 -19.42 1.93 5.53
C ILE A 193 -20.26 0.65 5.71
N GLY A 194 -20.67 0.03 4.60
CA GLY A 194 -21.47 -1.20 4.60
C GLY A 194 -22.69 -1.23 3.68
N GLU A 195 -23.14 -0.11 3.12
CA GLU A 195 -24.34 -0.05 2.26
C GLU A 195 -24.07 -0.04 0.75
N ASN A 196 -22.81 0.12 0.34
CA ASN A 196 -22.46 -0.02 -1.08
C ASN A 196 -22.01 -1.46 -1.38
N PRO A 197 -22.49 -2.07 -2.46
CA PRO A 197 -21.94 -3.34 -2.89
C PRO A 197 -20.44 -3.13 -3.16
N LEU A 198 -19.63 -3.77 -2.34
CA LEU A 198 -18.17 -3.75 -2.54
C LEU A 198 -17.89 -4.31 -3.95
N PRO A 199 -16.93 -3.73 -4.69
CA PRO A 199 -16.54 -4.25 -6.00
C PRO A 199 -16.07 -5.71 -5.92
N PHE A 200 -15.68 -6.16 -4.71
CA PHE A 200 -15.30 -7.54 -4.40
C PHE A 200 -16.10 -8.04 -3.19
N GLU A 201 -16.71 -9.21 -3.34
CA GLU A 201 -17.50 -9.83 -2.29
C GLU A 201 -16.69 -10.96 -1.62
N PRO A 202 -16.46 -10.87 -0.28
CA PRO A 202 -15.81 -11.95 0.45
C PRO A 202 -16.59 -13.27 0.33
N GLY A 203 -15.87 -14.35 0.03
CA GLY A 203 -16.45 -15.67 -0.21
C GLY A 203 -16.80 -15.95 -1.67
N ARG A 204 -16.82 -14.92 -2.55
CA ARG A 204 -17.04 -15.05 -3.98
C ARG A 204 -15.84 -14.60 -4.81
N ASP A 205 -15.37 -13.38 -4.58
CA ASP A 205 -14.28 -12.76 -5.35
C ASP A 205 -12.96 -12.78 -4.59
N VAL A 206 -13.01 -12.61 -3.28
CA VAL A 206 -11.92 -12.69 -2.32
C VAL A 206 -12.30 -13.58 -1.16
N ALA A 207 -11.34 -14.05 -0.37
CA ALA A 207 -11.57 -14.97 0.76
C ALA A 207 -12.35 -16.22 0.33
N VAL A 208 -11.99 -16.81 -0.81
CA VAL A 208 -12.73 -17.93 -1.41
C VAL A 208 -12.36 -19.28 -0.82
N THR A 209 -11.31 -19.38 -0.01
CA THR A 209 -10.93 -20.62 0.67
C THR A 209 -12.00 -20.97 1.70
N PRO A 210 -12.63 -22.17 1.61
CA PRO A 210 -13.74 -22.54 2.50
C PRO A 210 -13.31 -22.56 3.97
N GLY A 211 -14.08 -21.90 4.82
CA GLY A 211 -13.83 -21.82 6.26
C GLY A 211 -15.10 -21.52 7.05
N LYS A 212 -15.00 -21.58 8.37
CA LYS A 212 -16.08 -21.25 9.30
C LYS A 212 -15.56 -20.46 10.47
N VAL A 213 -16.32 -19.47 10.93
CA VAL A 213 -16.10 -18.81 12.21
C VAL A 213 -16.39 -19.83 13.31
N VAL A 214 -15.38 -20.13 14.11
CA VAL A 214 -15.43 -21.12 15.19
C VAL A 214 -15.43 -20.49 16.58
N PHE A 215 -15.10 -19.21 16.66
CA PHE A 215 -15.18 -18.41 17.88
C PHE A 215 -15.39 -16.95 17.51
N ARG A 216 -16.04 -16.20 18.40
CA ARG A 216 -16.23 -14.75 18.30
C ARG A 216 -16.24 -14.12 19.70
N ASN A 217 -15.59 -13.00 19.85
CA ASN A 217 -15.75 -12.08 20.97
C ASN A 217 -15.99 -10.65 20.47
N GLU A 218 -15.80 -9.64 21.30
CA GLU A 218 -16.00 -8.24 20.94
C GLU A 218 -14.96 -7.72 19.92
N LEU A 219 -13.75 -8.29 19.91
CA LEU A 219 -12.60 -7.80 19.14
C LEU A 219 -12.28 -8.66 17.93
N ILE A 220 -12.49 -9.98 17.98
CA ILE A 220 -12.11 -10.92 16.95
C ILE A 220 -13.22 -11.93 16.57
N GLU A 221 -13.12 -12.41 15.33
CA GLU A 221 -13.64 -13.69 14.89
C GLU A 221 -12.47 -14.62 14.56
N LEU A 222 -12.51 -15.84 15.06
CA LEU A 222 -11.54 -16.88 14.71
C LEU A 222 -12.12 -17.75 13.62
N ILE A 223 -11.49 -17.79 12.46
CA ILE A 223 -11.88 -18.58 11.30
C ILE A 223 -11.03 -19.84 11.25
N GLN A 224 -11.65 -21.01 11.17
CA GLN A 224 -11.00 -22.27 10.87
C GLN A 224 -11.29 -22.63 9.42
N TYR A 225 -10.24 -22.88 8.64
CA TYR A 225 -10.39 -23.32 7.26
C TYR A 225 -10.63 -24.83 7.15
N GLN A 226 -11.40 -25.21 6.14
CA GLN A 226 -11.72 -26.60 5.87
C GLN A 226 -10.49 -27.34 5.32
N ALA A 227 -10.19 -28.50 5.91
CA ALA A 227 -9.12 -29.36 5.40
C ALA A 227 -9.39 -29.77 3.94
N GLN A 228 -8.38 -29.69 3.11
CA GLN A 228 -8.44 -30.10 1.69
C GLN A 228 -7.66 -31.38 1.41
N THR A 229 -7.10 -31.99 2.46
CA THR A 229 -6.39 -33.27 2.41
C THR A 229 -7.09 -34.31 3.28
N ALA A 230 -6.91 -35.59 2.96
CA ALA A 230 -7.53 -36.68 3.73
C ALA A 230 -6.94 -36.83 5.14
N GLN A 231 -5.71 -36.38 5.34
CA GLN A 231 -5.02 -36.35 6.63
C GLN A 231 -4.39 -34.96 6.80
N VAL A 232 -4.37 -34.47 8.04
CA VAL A 232 -3.78 -33.19 8.38
C VAL A 232 -2.66 -33.37 9.40
N HIS A 233 -1.75 -32.40 9.45
CA HIS A 233 -0.70 -32.34 10.44
C HIS A 233 -1.31 -32.25 11.84
N LYS A 234 -0.60 -32.81 12.82
CA LYS A 234 -1.06 -32.86 14.21
C LYS A 234 -1.11 -31.48 14.86
N GLU A 235 -0.14 -30.65 14.54
CA GLU A 235 0.00 -29.30 15.04
C GLU A 235 -0.75 -28.35 14.10
N PRO A 236 -1.76 -27.60 14.60
CA PRO A 236 -2.46 -26.57 13.83
C PRO A 236 -1.61 -25.33 13.67
N LEU A 237 -1.95 -24.49 12.69
CA LEU A 237 -1.33 -23.20 12.43
C LEU A 237 -2.34 -22.07 12.71
N LEU A 238 -1.98 -21.14 13.58
CA LEU A 238 -2.68 -19.89 13.81
C LEU A 238 -2.01 -18.74 13.06
N ILE A 239 -2.74 -18.06 12.19
CA ILE A 239 -2.31 -16.85 11.52
C ILE A 239 -2.87 -15.64 12.25
N VAL A 240 -1.96 -14.73 12.63
CA VAL A 240 -2.27 -13.44 13.26
C VAL A 240 -2.00 -12.33 12.23
N PRO A 241 -2.99 -11.89 11.48
CA PRO A 241 -2.82 -10.79 10.52
C PRO A 241 -2.77 -9.44 11.24
N SER A 242 -2.41 -8.39 10.51
CA SER A 242 -2.47 -7.02 11.03
C SER A 242 -3.90 -6.61 11.39
N CYS A 243 -4.07 -5.96 12.54
CA CYS A 243 -5.38 -5.42 12.96
C CYS A 243 -5.87 -4.24 12.12
N ILE A 244 -5.00 -3.62 11.33
CA ILE A 244 -5.34 -2.53 10.40
C ILE A 244 -5.67 -3.02 8.98
N MET A 245 -5.66 -4.33 8.74
CA MET A 245 -5.91 -4.94 7.43
C MET A 245 -6.99 -6.00 7.54
N LYS A 246 -7.62 -6.30 6.41
CA LYS A 246 -8.56 -7.42 6.32
C LYS A 246 -7.79 -8.75 6.33
N TYR A 247 -8.32 -9.75 7.05
CA TYR A 247 -7.70 -11.08 7.13
C TYR A 247 -7.43 -11.70 5.75
N TYR A 248 -8.31 -11.41 4.78
CA TYR A 248 -8.24 -11.99 3.44
C TYR A 248 -7.14 -11.37 2.54
N ILE A 249 -6.29 -10.47 3.05
CA ILE A 249 -5.06 -10.09 2.35
C ILE A 249 -4.19 -11.33 2.05
N LEU A 250 -4.31 -12.38 2.86
CA LEU A 250 -3.64 -13.65 2.68
C LEU A 250 -4.49 -14.69 1.93
N ASP A 251 -5.66 -14.30 1.40
CA ASP A 251 -6.60 -15.14 0.64
C ASP A 251 -7.32 -14.29 -0.43
N LEU A 252 -6.54 -13.60 -1.29
CA LEU A 252 -7.08 -12.63 -2.25
C LEU A 252 -7.73 -13.29 -3.46
N SER A 253 -7.18 -14.37 -3.96
CA SER A 253 -7.72 -15.08 -5.12
C SER A 253 -7.27 -16.55 -5.09
N PRO A 254 -7.87 -17.44 -5.88
CA PRO A 254 -7.44 -18.84 -5.97
C PRO A 254 -5.96 -19.03 -6.34
N GLN A 255 -5.38 -18.09 -7.08
CA GLN A 255 -3.99 -18.12 -7.52
C GLN A 255 -3.06 -17.38 -6.54
N ASN A 256 -3.60 -16.52 -5.70
CA ASN A 256 -2.87 -15.69 -4.77
C ASN A 256 -3.47 -15.82 -3.36
N SER A 257 -3.32 -17.01 -2.78
CA SER A 257 -3.79 -17.36 -1.45
C SER A 257 -2.75 -18.19 -0.72
N MET A 258 -2.15 -17.61 0.31
CA MET A 258 -1.30 -18.31 1.25
C MET A 258 -2.11 -19.32 2.08
N VAL A 259 -3.32 -18.94 2.47
CA VAL A 259 -4.22 -19.80 3.25
C VAL A 259 -4.52 -21.09 2.48
N ARG A 260 -4.93 -20.96 1.22
CA ARG A 260 -5.20 -22.10 0.34
C ARG A 260 -3.97 -23.00 0.22
N TYR A 261 -2.82 -22.43 -0.05
CA TYR A 261 -1.56 -23.18 -0.11
C TYR A 261 -1.33 -24.01 1.16
N LEU A 262 -1.48 -23.41 2.34
CA LEU A 262 -1.25 -24.08 3.61
C LEU A 262 -2.24 -25.23 3.87
N VAL A 263 -3.54 -25.05 3.57
CA VAL A 263 -4.52 -26.13 3.75
C VAL A 263 -4.31 -27.26 2.72
N GLU A 264 -3.85 -26.95 1.51
CA GLU A 264 -3.44 -27.94 0.50
C GLU A 264 -2.18 -28.72 0.91
N GLN A 265 -1.31 -28.12 1.74
CA GLN A 265 -0.17 -28.80 2.35
C GLN A 265 -0.54 -29.62 3.60
N GLY A 266 -1.80 -29.71 3.95
CA GLY A 266 -2.31 -30.53 5.06
C GLY A 266 -2.25 -29.85 6.44
N PHE A 267 -2.09 -28.54 6.51
CA PHE A 267 -2.21 -27.82 7.78
C PHE A 267 -3.68 -27.57 8.16
N THR A 268 -3.98 -27.72 9.45
CA THR A 268 -5.22 -27.19 10.01
C THR A 268 -5.00 -25.71 10.31
N VAL A 269 -5.55 -24.83 9.47
CA VAL A 269 -5.26 -23.39 9.51
C VAL A 269 -6.39 -22.64 10.21
N PHE A 270 -6.00 -21.78 11.15
CA PHE A 270 -6.87 -20.79 11.80
C PHE A 270 -6.34 -19.39 11.48
N ILE A 271 -7.24 -18.42 11.34
CA ILE A 271 -6.86 -17.01 11.15
C ILE A 271 -7.76 -16.11 12.01
N ILE A 272 -7.15 -15.07 12.57
CA ILE A 272 -7.90 -14.02 13.26
C ILE A 272 -8.48 -13.04 12.23
N SER A 273 -9.78 -12.80 12.28
CA SER A 273 -10.44 -11.68 11.62
C SER A 273 -10.71 -10.60 12.67
N TRP A 274 -9.97 -9.51 12.59
CA TRP A 274 -10.14 -8.38 13.50
C TRP A 274 -11.40 -7.58 13.18
N ARG A 275 -12.14 -7.19 14.20
CA ARG A 275 -13.25 -6.24 14.05
C ARG A 275 -12.69 -4.90 13.60
N ASN A 276 -13.35 -4.24 12.64
CA ASN A 276 -13.03 -2.86 12.30
C ASN A 276 -13.36 -1.97 13.51
N PRO A 277 -12.40 -1.21 14.04
CA PRO A 277 -12.66 -0.35 15.18
C PRO A 277 -13.63 0.78 14.80
N ASP A 278 -14.59 1.01 15.65
CA ASP A 278 -15.48 2.15 15.64
C ASP A 278 -15.35 2.94 16.96
N ALA A 279 -16.13 3.97 17.14
CA ALA A 279 -16.07 4.81 18.33
C ALA A 279 -16.34 4.04 19.65
N SER A 280 -17.01 2.88 19.59
CA SER A 280 -17.28 2.04 20.77
C SER A 280 -16.01 1.38 21.29
N LEU A 281 -15.03 1.10 20.43
CA LEU A 281 -13.77 0.43 20.77
C LEU A 281 -12.63 1.38 21.11
N ARG A 282 -12.88 2.70 21.21
CA ARG A 282 -11.84 3.71 21.45
C ARG A 282 -11.08 3.54 22.77
N HIS A 283 -11.61 2.74 23.70
CA HIS A 283 -11.01 2.48 24.99
C HIS A 283 -10.06 1.28 24.98
N LEU A 284 -10.07 0.47 23.90
CA LEU A 284 -9.20 -0.69 23.77
C LEU A 284 -7.78 -0.28 23.37
N GLY A 285 -6.81 -0.76 24.12
CA GLY A 285 -5.38 -0.55 23.90
C GLY A 285 -4.70 -1.78 23.28
N LEU A 286 -3.38 -1.71 23.15
CA LEU A 286 -2.58 -2.80 22.59
C LEU A 286 -2.60 -4.06 23.46
N ASP A 287 -2.74 -3.92 24.76
CA ASP A 287 -2.89 -5.00 25.74
C ASP A 287 -4.20 -5.77 25.55
N ASP A 288 -5.31 -5.09 25.21
CA ASP A 288 -6.57 -5.76 24.89
C ASP A 288 -6.44 -6.57 23.58
N TYR A 289 -5.81 -6.00 22.55
CA TYR A 289 -5.51 -6.73 21.31
C TYR A 289 -4.62 -7.95 21.54
N LEU A 290 -3.70 -7.87 22.49
CA LEU A 290 -2.87 -9.00 22.88
C LEU A 290 -3.69 -10.06 23.63
N LEU A 291 -4.42 -9.66 24.67
CA LEU A 291 -5.10 -10.59 25.59
C LEU A 291 -6.38 -11.17 24.97
N GLU A 292 -7.29 -10.30 24.51
CA GLU A 292 -8.59 -10.71 23.97
C GLU A 292 -8.50 -11.13 22.49
N GLY A 293 -7.42 -10.73 21.81
CA GLY A 293 -7.14 -11.11 20.42
C GLY A 293 -6.26 -12.35 20.34
N VAL A 294 -4.95 -12.17 20.45
CA VAL A 294 -3.96 -13.22 20.18
C VAL A 294 -4.02 -14.35 21.18
N MET A 295 -4.04 -14.02 22.48
CA MET A 295 -4.01 -15.03 23.56
C MET A 295 -5.31 -15.83 23.58
N GLU A 296 -6.45 -15.17 23.40
CA GLU A 296 -7.75 -15.85 23.31
C GLU A 296 -7.82 -16.76 22.08
N ALA A 297 -7.35 -16.29 20.91
CA ALA A 297 -7.29 -17.13 19.70
C ALA A 297 -6.45 -18.39 19.92
N LEU A 298 -5.27 -18.28 20.55
CA LEU A 298 -4.42 -19.42 20.92
C LEU A 298 -5.17 -20.40 21.83
N ALA A 299 -5.89 -19.89 22.86
CA ALA A 299 -6.69 -20.69 23.76
C ALA A 299 -7.78 -21.47 23.02
N GLN A 300 -8.48 -20.81 22.11
CA GLN A 300 -9.55 -21.41 21.31
C GLN A 300 -9.01 -22.49 20.35
N VAL A 301 -7.88 -22.25 19.66
CA VAL A 301 -7.23 -23.25 18.82
C VAL A 301 -6.88 -24.50 19.63
N HIS A 302 -6.29 -24.31 20.81
CA HIS A 302 -5.97 -25.43 21.69
C HIS A 302 -7.21 -26.21 22.15
N MET A 303 -8.26 -25.48 22.56
CA MET A 303 -9.52 -26.14 23.00
C MET A 303 -10.16 -26.98 21.91
N GLN A 304 -10.16 -26.52 20.67
CA GLN A 304 -10.80 -27.19 19.55
C GLN A 304 -9.99 -28.37 19.01
N THR A 305 -8.66 -28.22 18.94
CA THR A 305 -7.79 -29.24 18.33
C THR A 305 -7.23 -30.24 19.34
N LYS A 306 -7.20 -29.87 20.63
CA LYS A 306 -6.47 -30.61 21.69
C LYS A 306 -4.99 -30.81 21.38
N ALA A 307 -4.44 -30.05 20.45
CA ALA A 307 -3.05 -30.13 20.07
C ALA A 307 -2.14 -29.64 21.21
N LYS A 308 -1.03 -30.34 21.45
CA LYS A 308 -0.06 -29.93 22.47
C LYS A 308 0.76 -28.70 22.07
N ARG A 309 0.86 -28.45 20.76
CA ARG A 309 1.60 -27.34 20.17
C ARG A 309 0.76 -26.68 19.09
N VAL A 310 0.88 -25.37 18.98
CA VAL A 310 0.25 -24.55 17.96
C VAL A 310 1.36 -23.77 17.25
N HIS A 311 1.53 -23.98 15.96
CA HIS A 311 2.36 -23.09 15.16
C HIS A 311 1.67 -21.77 15.01
N SER A 312 2.42 -20.67 15.07
CA SER A 312 1.84 -19.33 14.93
C SER A 312 2.64 -18.50 13.94
N MET A 313 1.96 -17.84 13.05
CA MET A 313 2.54 -16.96 12.04
C MET A 313 1.91 -15.56 12.18
N GLY A 314 2.74 -14.54 12.31
CA GLY A 314 2.31 -13.14 12.36
C GLY A 314 2.63 -12.41 11.06
N TYR A 315 1.69 -11.60 10.58
CA TYR A 315 1.88 -10.73 9.42
C TYR A 315 1.74 -9.27 9.81
N CYS A 316 2.74 -8.43 9.48
CA CYS A 316 2.78 -7.01 9.79
C CYS A 316 2.63 -6.75 11.32
N LEU A 317 1.71 -5.89 11.76
CA LEU A 317 1.42 -5.67 13.20
C LEU A 317 1.02 -6.95 13.94
N GLY A 318 0.42 -7.93 13.25
CA GLY A 318 0.15 -9.25 13.83
C GLY A 318 1.45 -9.96 14.25
N GLY A 319 2.53 -9.78 13.50
CA GLY A 319 3.87 -10.26 13.86
C GLY A 319 4.40 -9.59 15.14
N THR A 320 4.19 -8.29 15.27
CA THR A 320 4.56 -7.53 16.49
C THR A 320 3.78 -8.04 17.71
N LEU A 321 2.44 -8.19 17.59
CA LEU A 321 1.61 -8.73 18.66
C LEU A 321 2.03 -10.15 19.04
N LEU A 322 2.32 -10.98 18.05
CA LEU A 322 2.77 -12.35 18.28
C LEU A 322 4.14 -12.40 18.96
N ALA A 323 5.08 -11.54 18.61
CA ALA A 323 6.37 -11.43 19.28
C ALA A 323 6.23 -10.99 20.74
N ILE A 324 5.31 -10.05 21.01
CA ILE A 324 5.00 -9.63 22.39
C ILE A 324 4.38 -10.80 23.17
N ALA A 325 3.41 -11.52 22.57
CA ALA A 325 2.80 -12.70 23.16
C ALA A 325 3.85 -13.76 23.53
N ALA A 326 4.72 -14.12 22.56
CA ALA A 326 5.78 -15.09 22.77
C ALA A 326 6.76 -14.67 23.89
N SER A 327 7.14 -13.39 23.91
CA SER A 327 8.01 -12.85 24.95
C SER A 327 7.36 -12.88 26.33
N ALA A 328 6.06 -12.59 26.42
CA ALA A 328 5.30 -12.67 27.66
C ALA A 328 5.18 -14.13 28.16
N LEU A 329 4.89 -15.05 27.24
CA LEU A 329 4.76 -16.48 27.52
C LEU A 329 6.07 -17.14 27.94
N SER A 330 7.22 -16.65 27.48
CA SER A 330 8.54 -17.20 27.82
C SER A 330 9.05 -16.82 29.20
N ARG A 331 8.37 -15.89 29.92
CA ARG A 331 8.80 -15.42 31.26
C ARG A 331 8.34 -16.37 32.38
N PRO A 332 9.26 -17.02 33.14
CA PRO A 332 8.90 -18.03 34.15
C PRO A 332 8.05 -17.51 35.32
N GLN A 333 8.12 -16.23 35.64
CA GLN A 333 7.49 -15.66 36.83
C GLN A 333 6.02 -15.26 36.66
N ARG A 334 5.54 -15.00 35.40
CA ARG A 334 4.13 -14.64 35.17
C ARG A 334 3.21 -15.84 34.86
N VAL A 335 3.80 -17.03 34.68
CA VAL A 335 3.05 -18.29 34.51
C VAL A 335 2.12 -18.59 35.68
N LYS A 336 2.46 -18.11 36.90
CA LYS A 336 1.63 -18.33 38.08
C LYS A 336 0.42 -17.40 38.20
N GLU A 337 0.45 -16.21 37.57
CA GLU A 337 -0.63 -15.22 37.64
C GLU A 337 -1.66 -15.43 36.49
N ALA A 338 -1.23 -16.03 35.39
CA ALA A 338 -2.10 -16.39 34.27
C ALA A 338 -2.65 -17.83 34.42
N GLN A 339 -3.18 -18.17 35.56
CA GLN A 339 -3.69 -19.54 35.87
C GLN A 339 -4.76 -20.03 34.91
N HIS A 340 -5.42 -19.17 34.16
CA HIS A 340 -6.36 -19.55 33.08
C HIS A 340 -5.67 -19.88 31.75
N ILE A 341 -4.43 -19.45 31.54
CA ILE A 341 -3.66 -19.62 30.30
C ILE A 341 -2.51 -20.63 30.49
N ALA A 342 -2.24 -21.03 31.71
CA ALA A 342 -1.16 -21.93 32.08
C ALA A 342 -1.11 -23.29 31.30
N PRO A 343 -2.23 -23.92 30.92
CA PRO A 343 -2.20 -25.13 30.11
C PRO A 343 -1.67 -24.92 28.68
N LEU A 344 -1.71 -23.66 28.18
CA LEU A 344 -1.33 -23.30 26.82
C LEU A 344 0.17 -23.05 26.65
N LEU A 345 0.88 -22.81 27.77
CA LEU A 345 2.24 -22.31 27.80
C LEU A 345 3.32 -23.36 27.52
N GLY A 346 2.96 -24.64 27.50
CA GLY A 346 3.92 -25.72 27.25
C GLY A 346 4.29 -25.93 25.78
N ALA A 347 3.73 -25.17 24.86
CA ALA A 347 3.69 -25.65 23.48
C ALA A 347 3.57 -24.63 22.34
N ALA A 348 3.85 -23.36 22.52
CA ALA A 348 3.89 -22.42 21.40
C ALA A 348 5.29 -22.37 20.78
N ASP A 349 5.52 -23.09 19.70
CA ASP A 349 6.63 -22.81 18.79
C ASP A 349 6.22 -21.61 17.92
N VAL A 350 6.82 -20.46 18.18
CA VAL A 350 6.60 -19.23 17.40
C VAL A 350 7.55 -19.27 16.21
N LEU A 351 7.03 -19.50 15.03
CA LEU A 351 7.74 -19.24 13.78
C LEU A 351 7.58 -17.75 13.46
N LEU A 352 8.57 -16.94 13.89
CA LEU A 352 8.79 -15.61 13.35
C LEU A 352 9.42 -15.81 11.98
N ASP A 353 8.60 -15.81 10.95
CA ASP A 353 9.11 -15.91 9.60
C ASP A 353 9.84 -14.60 9.23
N GLN A 354 11.13 -14.74 8.95
CA GLN A 354 11.95 -13.68 8.37
C GLN A 354 11.62 -13.57 6.89
N LEU A 355 10.45 -13.02 6.56
CA LEU A 355 10.05 -12.71 5.19
C LEU A 355 10.54 -11.32 4.74
N PHE A 356 11.72 -10.90 5.22
CA PHE A 356 12.41 -9.72 4.70
C PHE A 356 13.90 -10.04 4.58
N GLN A 357 14.24 -10.78 3.55
CA GLN A 357 15.53 -10.69 2.86
C GLN A 357 15.26 -10.46 1.38
#